data_6b93c5932d32b9a61fa8f6a059c633fc
#
_entry.id   6b93c5932d32b9a61fa8f6a059c633fc
#
_cell.length_a   1.000
_cell.length_b   1.000
_cell.length_c   1.000
_cell.angle_alpha   90.00
_cell.angle_beta   90.00
_cell.angle_gamma   90.00
#
_symmetry.space_group_name_H-M   'P 1'
#
loop_
_entity.id
_entity.type
_entity.pdbx_description
1 polymer ?
#
loop_
_entity_poly.entity_id
_entity_poly.type
_entity_poly.pdbx_seq_one_letter_code
_entity_poly.pdbx_strand_id
1 'polypeptide(L)'
;MTNVGRAQQKERTRQALLRESRRLFATLGYGAVGLSEIVRAAGVTKGALYHHFDSKAALFRAVLSEVQQQVARTVAATAEAQDDPWESFTAGCRAFLTASTDPDVQRIMLVDGPAVLGWNEWRALDEAASARHLAEALTTLIEGGVIARQPVAPLTRLLSGAMNEAALWLAGSENPEDLTDTMIALSRMLEALRVG
;
A
#
# COMPACT_ATOMS: atom_id res chain seq x y z
N MET A 1 4.59 20.71 -33.47
CA MET A 1 4.85 19.89 -32.27
C MET A 1 4.28 18.52 -32.53
N THR A 2 5.13 17.50 -32.56
CA THR A 2 4.76 16.12 -32.87
C THR A 2 3.85 15.52 -31.78
N ASN A 3 2.98 14.58 -32.12
CA ASN A 3 2.02 13.91 -31.22
C ASN A 3 2.74 13.27 -30.01
N VAL A 4 3.96 12.80 -30.18
CA VAL A 4 4.86 12.28 -29.13
C VAL A 4 5.19 13.35 -28.07
N GLY A 5 5.49 14.59 -28.47
CA GLY A 5 5.80 15.67 -27.52
C GLY A 5 4.61 16.08 -26.65
N ARG A 6 3.39 16.01 -27.17
CA ARG A 6 2.17 16.29 -26.38
C ARG A 6 1.87 15.18 -25.37
N ALA A 7 2.04 13.93 -25.74
CA ALA A 7 1.88 12.79 -24.84
C ALA A 7 2.90 12.83 -23.69
N GLN A 8 4.16 13.11 -23.99
CA GLN A 8 5.22 13.27 -22.98
C GLN A 8 4.95 14.45 -22.03
N GLN A 9 4.51 15.58 -22.55
CA GLN A 9 4.16 16.73 -21.71
C GLN A 9 2.97 16.44 -20.81
N LYS A 10 1.93 15.75 -21.33
CA LYS A 10 0.77 15.30 -20.55
C LYS A 10 1.21 14.40 -19.38
N GLU A 11 2.07 13.40 -19.65
CA GLU A 11 2.55 12.49 -18.61
C GLU A 11 3.42 13.22 -17.58
N ARG A 12 4.32 14.13 -17.98
CA ARG A 12 5.11 14.94 -17.04
C ARG A 12 4.24 15.76 -16.10
N THR A 13 3.16 16.37 -16.63
CA THR A 13 2.20 17.13 -15.82
C THR A 13 1.48 16.23 -14.82
N ARG A 14 1.04 15.05 -15.26
CA ARG A 14 0.40 14.06 -14.39
C ARG A 14 1.32 13.62 -13.25
N GLN A 15 2.58 13.30 -13.57
CA GLN A 15 3.56 12.88 -12.58
C GLN A 15 3.92 14.01 -11.59
N ALA A 16 4.01 15.25 -12.05
CA ALA A 16 4.22 16.40 -11.17
C ALA A 16 3.05 16.58 -10.19
N LEU A 17 1.81 16.45 -10.67
CA LEU A 17 0.62 16.50 -9.82
C LEU A 17 0.61 15.38 -8.77
N LEU A 18 0.88 14.15 -9.16
CA LEU A 18 0.91 12.99 -8.24
C LEU A 18 2.01 13.15 -7.19
N ARG A 19 3.22 13.51 -7.59
CA ARG A 19 4.34 13.70 -6.67
C ARG A 19 4.06 14.78 -5.62
N GLU A 20 3.63 15.97 -6.05
CA GLU A 20 3.35 17.07 -5.12
C GLU A 20 2.12 16.80 -4.25
N SER A 21 1.09 16.15 -4.81
CA SER A 21 -0.07 15.72 -4.03
C SER A 21 0.30 14.72 -2.97
N ARG A 22 1.11 13.70 -3.31
CA ARG A 22 1.62 12.72 -2.35
C ARG A 22 2.33 13.42 -1.19
N ARG A 23 3.28 14.29 -1.49
CA ARG A 23 4.02 15.05 -0.47
C ARG A 23 3.10 15.86 0.44
N LEU A 24 2.15 16.60 -0.15
CA LEU A 24 1.21 17.43 0.61
C LEU A 24 0.25 16.58 1.46
N PHE A 25 -0.32 15.52 0.90
CA PHE A 25 -1.22 14.63 1.63
C PHE A 25 -0.50 13.90 2.77
N ALA A 26 0.71 13.43 2.56
CA ALA A 26 1.53 12.82 3.58
C ALA A 26 1.79 13.78 4.75
N THR A 27 2.20 15.02 4.45
CA THR A 27 2.61 15.99 5.46
C THR A 27 1.43 16.62 6.19
N LEU A 28 0.37 17.02 5.46
CA LEU A 28 -0.74 17.82 5.98
C LEU A 28 -2.05 17.03 6.16
N GLY A 29 -2.16 15.86 5.53
CA GLY A 29 -3.39 15.08 5.42
C GLY A 29 -4.33 15.59 4.34
N TYR A 30 -5.20 14.68 3.85
CA TYR A 30 -6.15 15.00 2.78
C TYR A 30 -7.04 16.19 3.11
N GLY A 31 -7.57 16.28 4.33
CA GLY A 31 -8.53 17.31 4.72
C GLY A 31 -7.97 18.74 4.59
N ALA A 32 -6.72 18.94 4.98
CA ALA A 32 -6.09 20.27 5.03
C ALA A 32 -5.58 20.77 3.65
N VAL A 33 -5.34 19.87 2.69
CA VAL A 33 -4.76 20.23 1.39
C VAL A 33 -5.81 20.70 0.39
N GLY A 34 -5.64 21.90 -0.19
CA GLY A 34 -6.49 22.44 -1.24
C GLY A 34 -5.94 22.19 -2.65
N LEU A 35 -6.82 22.07 -3.68
CA LEU A 35 -6.38 21.92 -5.06
C LEU A 35 -5.53 23.12 -5.56
N SER A 36 -5.77 24.32 -5.07
CA SER A 36 -4.98 25.52 -5.41
C SER A 36 -3.54 25.42 -4.89
N GLU A 37 -3.33 24.77 -3.77
CA GLU A 37 -2.01 24.51 -3.21
C GLU A 37 -1.26 23.47 -4.03
N ILE A 38 -1.95 22.38 -4.42
CA ILE A 38 -1.39 21.33 -5.26
C ILE A 38 -0.92 21.89 -6.62
N VAL A 39 -1.75 22.67 -7.32
CA VAL A 39 -1.37 23.23 -8.62
C VAL A 39 -0.21 24.21 -8.52
N ARG A 40 -0.14 25.00 -7.44
CA ARG A 40 0.99 25.90 -7.16
C ARG A 40 2.26 25.09 -6.92
N ALA A 41 2.21 24.05 -6.08
CA ALA A 41 3.36 23.20 -5.79
C ALA A 41 3.86 22.44 -7.04
N ALA A 42 2.95 21.94 -7.86
CA ALA A 42 3.27 21.23 -9.09
C ALA A 42 3.71 22.17 -10.26
N GLY A 43 3.59 23.48 -10.10
CA GLY A 43 3.92 24.44 -11.16
C GLY A 43 3.00 24.35 -12.38
N VAL A 44 1.74 23.97 -12.19
CA VAL A 44 0.76 23.78 -13.27
C VAL A 44 -0.47 24.68 -13.09
N THR A 45 -1.33 24.77 -14.11
CA THR A 45 -2.59 25.51 -14.01
C THR A 45 -3.71 24.63 -13.44
N LYS A 46 -4.76 25.26 -12.88
CA LYS A 46 -5.96 24.57 -12.41
C LYS A 46 -6.67 23.82 -13.55
N GLY A 47 -6.67 24.39 -14.76
CA GLY A 47 -7.19 23.73 -15.96
C GLY A 47 -6.42 22.46 -16.33
N ALA A 48 -5.07 22.47 -16.19
CA ALA A 48 -4.25 21.28 -16.41
C ALA A 48 -4.55 20.18 -15.38
N LEU A 49 -4.81 20.52 -14.11
CA LEU A 49 -5.22 19.55 -13.10
C LEU A 49 -6.54 18.87 -13.50
N TYR A 50 -7.58 19.65 -13.82
CA TYR A 50 -8.88 19.10 -14.19
C TYR A 50 -8.88 18.31 -15.51
N HIS A 51 -7.86 18.54 -16.36
CA HIS A 51 -7.66 17.70 -17.55
C HIS A 51 -7.17 16.28 -17.19
N HIS A 52 -6.56 16.08 -16.01
CA HIS A 52 -6.01 14.79 -15.55
C HIS A 52 -6.88 14.13 -14.48
N PHE A 53 -7.53 14.91 -13.62
CA PHE A 53 -8.27 14.42 -12.47
C PHE A 53 -9.56 15.22 -12.28
N ASP A 54 -10.70 14.54 -12.32
CA ASP A 54 -12.03 15.14 -12.23
C ASP A 54 -12.30 15.78 -10.86
N SER A 55 -11.60 15.33 -9.81
CA SER A 55 -11.79 15.81 -8.44
C SER A 55 -10.53 15.61 -7.60
N LYS A 56 -10.49 16.26 -6.40
CA LYS A 56 -9.47 16.00 -5.39
C LYS A 56 -9.46 14.53 -4.94
N ALA A 57 -10.64 13.91 -4.83
CA ALA A 57 -10.76 12.50 -4.47
C ALA A 57 -10.19 11.58 -5.58
N ALA A 58 -10.42 11.90 -6.86
CA ALA A 58 -9.84 11.15 -7.98
C ALA A 58 -8.29 11.27 -7.99
N LEU A 59 -7.76 12.46 -7.69
CA LEU A 59 -6.31 12.67 -7.54
C LEU A 59 -5.76 11.88 -6.35
N PHE A 60 -6.44 11.93 -5.20
CA PHE A 60 -6.04 11.17 -4.01
C PHE A 60 -6.06 9.67 -4.25
N ARG A 61 -7.10 9.15 -4.92
CA ARG A 61 -7.18 7.74 -5.35
C ARG A 61 -5.96 7.32 -6.16
N ALA A 62 -5.53 8.16 -7.09
CA ALA A 62 -4.35 7.86 -7.91
C ALA A 62 -3.07 7.86 -7.06
N VAL A 63 -2.92 8.79 -6.12
CA VAL A 63 -1.80 8.83 -5.16
C VAL A 63 -1.81 7.58 -4.27
N LEU A 64 -2.96 7.21 -3.70
CA LEU A 64 -3.10 6.00 -2.89
C LEU A 64 -2.71 4.75 -3.68
N SER A 65 -3.18 4.62 -4.91
CA SER A 65 -2.82 3.49 -5.78
C SER A 65 -1.31 3.41 -6.02
N GLU A 66 -0.62 4.53 -6.23
CA GLU A 66 0.85 4.54 -6.37
C GLU A 66 1.57 4.12 -5.08
N VAL A 67 1.08 4.58 -3.91
CA VAL A 67 1.63 4.19 -2.61
C VAL A 67 1.46 2.69 -2.37
N GLN A 68 0.26 2.15 -2.60
CA GLN A 68 0.00 0.71 -2.45
C GLN A 68 0.86 -0.12 -3.40
N GLN A 69 1.01 0.30 -4.66
CA GLN A 69 1.88 -0.38 -5.62
C GLN A 69 3.36 -0.30 -5.21
N GLN A 70 3.80 0.80 -4.60
CA GLN A 70 5.16 0.90 -4.07
C GLN A 70 5.37 -0.09 -2.92
N VAL A 71 4.46 -0.16 -1.96
CA VAL A 71 4.51 -1.15 -0.86
C VAL A 71 4.52 -2.57 -1.43
N ALA A 72 3.63 -2.88 -2.37
CA ALA A 72 3.58 -4.19 -3.01
C ALA A 72 4.90 -4.57 -3.71
N ARG A 73 5.54 -3.64 -4.42
CA ARG A 73 6.86 -3.86 -5.03
C ARG A 73 7.95 -4.13 -3.99
N THR A 74 7.97 -3.40 -2.89
CA THR A 74 8.91 -3.62 -1.79
C THR A 74 8.72 -5.01 -1.17
N VAL A 75 7.48 -5.40 -0.92
CA VAL A 75 7.12 -6.73 -0.41
C VAL A 75 7.57 -7.82 -1.38
N ALA A 76 7.24 -7.70 -2.67
CA ALA A 76 7.61 -8.67 -3.69
C ALA A 76 9.14 -8.82 -3.80
N ALA A 77 9.88 -7.71 -3.89
CA ALA A 77 11.34 -7.74 -3.99
C ALA A 77 11.99 -8.39 -2.75
N THR A 78 11.44 -8.17 -1.55
CA THR A 78 11.94 -8.79 -0.31
C THR A 78 11.65 -10.29 -0.28
N ALA A 79 10.47 -10.71 -0.75
CA ALA A 79 10.08 -12.10 -0.84
C ALA A 79 10.90 -12.86 -1.89
N GLU A 80 11.06 -12.29 -3.09
CA GLU A 80 11.83 -12.86 -4.21
C GLU A 80 13.34 -13.02 -3.91
N ALA A 81 13.86 -12.30 -2.91
CA ALA A 81 15.25 -12.44 -2.46
C ALA A 81 15.49 -13.70 -1.61
N GLN A 82 14.45 -14.47 -1.29
CA GLN A 82 14.54 -15.71 -0.52
C GLN A 82 14.34 -16.92 -1.43
N ASP A 83 15.17 -17.94 -1.27
CA ASP A 83 15.08 -19.17 -2.06
C ASP A 83 14.01 -20.15 -1.53
N ASP A 84 13.79 -20.19 -0.22
CA ASP A 84 12.81 -21.05 0.42
C ASP A 84 11.41 -20.39 0.41
N PRO A 85 10.34 -21.10 -0.01
CA PRO A 85 9.00 -20.56 -0.11
C PRO A 85 8.42 -20.07 1.23
N TRP A 86 8.77 -20.71 2.35
CA TRP A 86 8.33 -20.28 3.67
C TRP A 86 9.05 -19.00 4.12
N GLU A 87 10.34 -18.92 3.90
CA GLU A 87 11.13 -17.71 4.18
C GLU A 87 10.69 -16.55 3.29
N SER A 88 10.42 -16.82 2.01
CA SER A 88 9.85 -15.84 1.07
C SER A 88 8.54 -15.25 1.58
N PHE A 89 7.61 -16.10 1.98
CA PHE A 89 6.31 -15.70 2.51
C PHE A 89 6.44 -14.87 3.80
N THR A 90 7.23 -15.35 4.76
CA THR A 90 7.40 -14.66 6.05
C THR A 90 8.17 -13.36 5.91
N ALA A 91 9.17 -13.30 5.02
CA ALA A 91 9.89 -12.07 4.68
C ALA A 91 8.96 -11.03 4.03
N GLY A 92 8.07 -11.45 3.12
CA GLY A 92 7.06 -10.59 2.53
C GLY A 92 6.08 -10.00 3.56
N CYS A 93 5.58 -10.83 4.50
CA CYS A 93 4.71 -10.36 5.58
C CYS A 93 5.40 -9.33 6.49
N ARG A 94 6.65 -9.57 6.86
CA ARG A 94 7.47 -8.63 7.64
C ARG A 94 7.75 -7.33 6.87
N ALA A 95 8.08 -7.43 5.59
CA ALA A 95 8.32 -6.28 4.73
C ALA A 95 7.07 -5.38 4.60
N PHE A 96 5.87 -5.97 4.54
CA PHE A 96 4.62 -5.22 4.55
C PHE A 96 4.48 -4.37 5.82
N LEU A 97 4.64 -4.95 7.01
CA LEU A 97 4.57 -4.19 8.26
C LEU A 97 5.63 -3.09 8.31
N THR A 98 6.88 -3.40 7.97
CA THR A 98 7.96 -2.40 7.95
C THR A 98 7.65 -1.25 6.98
N ALA A 99 7.22 -1.55 5.75
CA ALA A 99 6.87 -0.51 4.78
C ALA A 99 5.67 0.34 5.24
N SER A 100 4.74 -0.26 5.99
CA SER A 100 3.55 0.39 6.52
C SER A 100 3.83 1.27 7.74
N THR A 101 5.02 1.19 8.37
CA THR A 101 5.43 2.11 9.45
C THR A 101 6.05 3.42 8.94
N ASP A 102 6.30 3.56 7.63
CA ASP A 102 6.67 4.84 7.04
C ASP A 102 5.52 5.86 7.23
N PRO A 103 5.77 7.03 7.85
CA PRO A 103 4.71 8.00 8.18
C PRO A 103 3.90 8.45 6.95
N ASP A 104 4.54 8.60 5.79
CA ASP A 104 3.87 9.00 4.55
C ASP A 104 2.93 7.90 4.05
N VAL A 105 3.40 6.64 4.13
CA VAL A 105 2.60 5.46 3.76
C VAL A 105 1.42 5.30 4.71
N GLN A 106 1.66 5.36 6.01
CA GLN A 106 0.61 5.26 7.04
C GLN A 106 -0.50 6.28 6.80
N ARG A 107 -0.11 7.55 6.67
CA ARG A 107 -1.07 8.65 6.51
C ARG A 107 -1.95 8.45 5.29
N ILE A 108 -1.36 8.19 4.14
CA ILE A 108 -2.08 8.06 2.87
C ILE A 108 -2.84 6.74 2.81
N MET A 109 -2.18 5.61 3.16
CA MET A 109 -2.73 4.28 2.90
C MET A 109 -3.73 3.85 3.98
N LEU A 110 -3.42 4.08 5.25
CA LEU A 110 -4.17 3.50 6.37
C LEU A 110 -5.13 4.49 7.03
N VAL A 111 -4.76 5.78 7.12
CA VAL A 111 -5.58 6.80 7.79
C VAL A 111 -6.53 7.49 6.80
N ASP A 112 -5.98 8.20 5.81
CA ASP A 112 -6.78 8.98 4.86
C ASP A 112 -7.47 8.10 3.81
N GLY A 113 -6.85 6.97 3.41
CA GLY A 113 -7.38 6.05 2.40
C GLY A 113 -8.84 5.62 2.65
N PRO A 114 -9.12 4.88 3.74
CA PRO A 114 -10.48 4.46 4.06
C PRO A 114 -11.41 5.64 4.41
N ALA A 115 -10.89 6.73 5.01
CA ALA A 115 -11.68 7.90 5.37
C ALA A 115 -12.19 8.68 4.14
N VAL A 116 -11.41 8.74 3.06
CA VAL A 116 -11.71 9.53 1.84
C VAL A 116 -12.50 8.72 0.83
N LEU A 117 -12.11 7.46 0.60
CA LEU A 117 -12.71 6.60 -0.44
C LEU A 117 -13.83 5.70 0.10
N GLY A 118 -13.90 5.54 1.41
CA GLY A 118 -14.74 4.55 2.05
C GLY A 118 -14.12 3.14 2.03
N TRP A 119 -14.57 2.30 2.96
CA TRP A 119 -13.99 0.98 3.20
C TRP A 119 -13.96 0.08 1.96
N ASN A 120 -15.05 0.02 1.21
CA ASN A 120 -15.19 -0.91 0.09
C ASN A 120 -14.21 -0.59 -1.04
N GLU A 121 -14.08 0.68 -1.40
CA GLU A 121 -13.19 1.11 -2.47
C GLU A 121 -11.72 0.99 -2.06
N TRP A 122 -11.37 1.43 -0.85
CA TRP A 122 -10.05 1.28 -0.28
C TRP A 122 -9.63 -0.19 -0.26
N ARG A 123 -10.51 -1.08 0.20
CA ARG A 123 -10.25 -2.53 0.27
C ARG A 123 -10.06 -3.15 -1.12
N ALA A 124 -10.83 -2.72 -2.11
CA ALA A 124 -10.66 -3.20 -3.49
C ALA A 124 -9.29 -2.81 -4.08
N LEU A 125 -8.80 -1.62 -3.76
CA LEU A 125 -7.45 -1.18 -4.17
C LEU A 125 -6.36 -1.97 -3.46
N ASP A 126 -6.50 -2.24 -2.17
CA ASP A 126 -5.58 -3.07 -1.38
C ASP A 126 -5.53 -4.51 -1.92
N GLU A 127 -6.69 -5.11 -2.21
CA GLU A 127 -6.79 -6.45 -2.81
C GLU A 127 -6.10 -6.52 -4.18
N ALA A 128 -6.26 -5.50 -5.00
CA ALA A 128 -5.61 -5.46 -6.32
C ALA A 128 -4.09 -5.31 -6.26
N ALA A 129 -3.56 -4.68 -5.21
CA ALA A 129 -2.12 -4.43 -5.05
C ALA A 129 -1.40 -5.56 -4.30
N SER A 130 -1.79 -5.85 -3.08
CA SER A 130 -1.03 -6.69 -2.13
C SER A 130 -1.65 -8.05 -1.87
N ALA A 131 -2.98 -8.15 -1.74
CA ALA A 131 -3.62 -9.39 -1.32
C ALA A 131 -3.51 -10.50 -2.38
N ARG A 132 -3.37 -10.15 -3.66
CA ARG A 132 -3.13 -11.15 -4.72
C ARG A 132 -1.81 -11.88 -4.51
N HIS A 133 -0.71 -11.17 -4.24
CA HIS A 133 0.59 -11.80 -3.98
C HIS A 133 0.57 -12.66 -2.71
N LEU A 134 -0.15 -12.21 -1.68
CA LEU A 134 -0.37 -13.01 -0.48
C LEU A 134 -1.12 -14.31 -0.79
N ALA A 135 -2.17 -14.25 -1.61
CA ALA A 135 -2.92 -15.43 -2.02
C ALA A 135 -2.10 -16.41 -2.86
N GLU A 136 -1.27 -15.91 -3.78
CA GLU A 136 -0.35 -16.71 -4.60
C GLU A 136 0.68 -17.43 -3.72
N ALA A 137 1.30 -16.73 -2.75
CA ALA A 137 2.24 -17.33 -1.81
C ALA A 137 1.58 -18.40 -0.94
N LEU A 138 0.39 -18.14 -0.39
CA LEU A 138 -0.36 -19.13 0.39
C LEU A 138 -0.74 -20.36 -0.43
N THR A 139 -1.12 -20.18 -1.70
CA THR A 139 -1.41 -21.30 -2.61
C THR A 139 -0.18 -22.18 -2.78
N THR A 140 0.97 -21.60 -3.06
CA THR A 140 2.25 -22.31 -3.21
C THR A 140 2.59 -23.12 -1.95
N LEU A 141 2.43 -22.51 -0.76
CA LEU A 141 2.73 -23.19 0.51
C LEU A 141 1.76 -24.34 0.83
N ILE A 142 0.47 -24.20 0.48
CA ILE A 142 -0.53 -25.23 0.67
C ILE A 142 -0.31 -26.39 -0.32
N GLU A 143 -0.02 -26.09 -1.59
CA GLU A 143 0.27 -27.10 -2.61
C GLU A 143 1.57 -27.85 -2.32
N GLY A 144 2.58 -27.15 -1.77
CA GLY A 144 3.85 -27.72 -1.31
C GLY A 144 3.75 -28.48 0.02
N GLY A 145 2.58 -28.52 0.67
CA GLY A 145 2.39 -29.20 1.95
C GLY A 145 3.06 -28.53 3.16
N VAL A 146 3.54 -27.30 3.02
CA VAL A 146 4.13 -26.50 4.10
C VAL A 146 3.06 -26.00 5.08
N ILE A 147 1.89 -25.64 4.55
CA ILE A 147 0.70 -25.24 5.30
C ILE A 147 -0.38 -26.31 5.08
N ALA A 148 -1.14 -26.64 6.13
CA ALA A 148 -2.25 -27.57 6.05
C ALA A 148 -3.29 -27.15 5.01
N ARG A 149 -3.86 -28.12 4.29
CA ARG A 149 -4.86 -27.88 3.24
C ARG A 149 -6.10 -27.17 3.77
N GLN A 150 -6.35 -25.97 3.26
CA GLN A 150 -7.46 -25.11 3.66
C GLN A 150 -7.82 -24.12 2.55
N PRO A 151 -9.00 -23.46 2.60
CA PRO A 151 -9.37 -22.44 1.62
C PRO A 151 -8.44 -21.24 1.67
N VAL A 152 -7.83 -20.87 0.54
CA VAL A 152 -6.87 -19.75 0.43
C VAL A 152 -7.54 -18.40 0.68
N ALA A 153 -8.73 -18.15 0.12
CA ALA A 153 -9.37 -16.85 0.19
C ALA A 153 -9.68 -16.37 1.62
N PRO A 154 -10.29 -17.19 2.52
CA PRO A 154 -10.48 -16.80 3.92
C PRO A 154 -9.16 -16.54 4.64
N LEU A 155 -8.13 -17.39 4.44
CA LEU A 155 -6.84 -17.23 5.08
C LEU A 155 -6.15 -15.93 4.63
N THR A 156 -6.17 -15.63 3.32
CA THR A 156 -5.66 -14.36 2.77
C THR A 156 -6.34 -13.16 3.42
N ARG A 157 -7.66 -13.18 3.55
CA ARG A 157 -8.43 -12.08 4.16
C ARG A 157 -8.10 -11.88 5.64
N LEU A 158 -7.96 -12.97 6.38
CA LEU A 158 -7.60 -12.92 7.81
C LEU A 158 -6.19 -12.36 8.00
N LEU A 159 -5.20 -12.87 7.27
CA LEU A 159 -3.82 -12.40 7.38
C LEU A 159 -3.65 -10.95 6.92
N SER A 160 -4.22 -10.60 5.75
CA SER A 160 -4.19 -9.21 5.27
C SER A 160 -4.89 -8.27 6.25
N GLY A 161 -6.04 -8.66 6.79
CA GLY A 161 -6.75 -7.89 7.80
C GLY A 161 -5.95 -7.69 9.09
N ALA A 162 -5.34 -8.77 9.60
CA ALA A 162 -4.50 -8.69 10.80
C ALA A 162 -3.28 -7.78 10.61
N MET A 163 -2.60 -7.88 9.46
CA MET A 163 -1.45 -7.03 9.16
C MET A 163 -1.84 -5.56 8.95
N ASN A 164 -2.97 -5.28 8.29
CA ASN A 164 -3.48 -3.91 8.14
C ASN A 164 -3.87 -3.30 9.49
N GLU A 165 -4.54 -4.06 10.37
CA GLU A 165 -4.89 -3.62 11.72
C GLU A 165 -3.64 -3.36 12.57
N ALA A 166 -2.66 -4.26 12.52
CA ALA A 166 -1.39 -4.07 13.20
C ALA A 166 -0.65 -2.82 12.73
N ALA A 167 -0.61 -2.57 11.41
CA ALA A 167 0.01 -1.39 10.84
C ALA A 167 -0.72 -0.10 11.25
N LEU A 168 -2.06 -0.13 11.32
CA LEU A 168 -2.87 1.00 11.77
C LEU A 168 -2.67 1.27 13.27
N TRP A 169 -2.61 0.23 14.10
CA TRP A 169 -2.32 0.36 15.53
C TRP A 169 -0.92 0.94 15.77
N LEU A 170 0.10 0.46 15.04
CA LEU A 170 1.46 1.00 15.09
C LEU A 170 1.54 2.47 14.69
N ALA A 171 0.66 2.94 13.79
CA ALA A 171 0.59 4.35 13.41
C ALA A 171 0.20 5.28 14.57
N GLY A 172 -0.52 4.78 15.56
CA GLY A 172 -0.92 5.50 16.76
C GLY A 172 -0.03 5.25 17.99
N SER A 173 0.98 4.35 17.86
CA SER A 173 1.84 4.01 18.98
C SER A 173 3.01 5.00 19.14
N GLU A 174 3.31 5.34 20.40
CA GLU A 174 4.49 6.12 20.79
C GLU A 174 5.62 5.24 21.37
N ASN A 175 5.35 3.93 21.58
CA ASN A 175 6.33 3.01 22.15
C ASN A 175 7.23 2.42 21.04
N PRO A 176 8.57 2.66 21.09
CA PRO A 176 9.48 2.18 20.04
C PRO A 176 9.61 0.65 19.98
N GLU A 177 9.20 -0.08 21.03
CA GLU A 177 9.26 -1.55 21.06
C GLU A 177 8.07 -2.21 20.34
N ASP A 178 6.97 -1.49 20.12
CA ASP A 178 5.73 -2.06 19.58
C ASP A 178 5.89 -2.68 18.20
N LEU A 179 6.74 -2.12 17.35
CA LEU A 179 7.05 -2.74 16.05
C LEU A 179 7.74 -4.10 16.24
N THR A 180 8.71 -4.16 17.13
CA THR A 180 9.45 -5.42 17.43
C THR A 180 8.50 -6.47 17.98
N ASP A 181 7.66 -6.10 18.95
CA ASP A 181 6.69 -7.00 19.57
C ASP A 181 5.64 -7.47 18.56
N THR A 182 5.17 -6.57 17.68
CA THR A 182 4.27 -6.94 16.58
C THR A 182 4.91 -7.93 15.61
N MET A 183 6.18 -7.73 15.25
CA MET A 183 6.93 -8.66 14.41
C MET A 183 7.09 -10.04 15.05
N ILE A 184 7.34 -10.09 16.37
CA ILE A 184 7.40 -11.35 17.13
C ILE A 184 6.03 -12.04 17.13
N ALA A 185 4.97 -11.30 17.41
CA ALA A 185 3.60 -11.82 17.42
C ALA A 185 3.18 -12.35 16.04
N LEU A 186 3.45 -11.59 14.97
CA LEU A 186 3.21 -12.00 13.59
C LEU A 186 3.99 -13.29 13.27
N SER A 187 5.27 -13.34 13.59
CA SER A 187 6.10 -14.53 13.31
C SER A 187 5.55 -15.78 14.00
N ARG A 188 5.09 -15.68 15.26
CA ARG A 188 4.45 -16.80 15.98
C ARG A 188 3.12 -17.22 15.36
N MET A 189 2.33 -16.25 14.94
CA MET A 189 1.05 -16.51 14.27
C MET A 189 1.24 -17.22 12.92
N LEU A 190 2.22 -16.79 12.14
CA LEU A 190 2.56 -17.44 10.87
C LEU A 190 3.10 -18.86 11.10
N GLU A 191 4.02 -19.06 12.06
CA GLU A 191 4.58 -20.38 12.37
C GLU A 191 3.50 -21.39 12.80
N ALA A 192 2.44 -20.95 13.47
CA ALA A 192 1.32 -21.80 13.82
C ALA A 192 0.51 -22.32 12.61
N LEU A 193 0.72 -21.78 11.40
CA LEU A 193 0.12 -22.31 10.17
C LEU A 193 0.91 -23.47 9.58
N ARG A 194 2.18 -23.63 9.96
CA ARG A 194 3.05 -24.70 9.45
C ARG A 194 2.59 -26.07 9.90
N VAL A 195 2.67 -27.01 8.99
CA VAL A 195 2.54 -28.45 9.36
C VAL A 195 3.84 -28.87 10.02
N GLY A 196 3.74 -29.37 11.25
CA GLY A 196 4.87 -29.89 12.02
C GLY A 196 5.43 -31.19 11.43
#